data_d511ae17cf48be2247d9ecff9becdfcf
#
_entry.id   d511ae17cf48be2247d9ecff9becdfcf
#
_cell.length_a   1.000
_cell.length_b   1.000
_cell.length_c   1.000
_cell.angle_alpha   90.00
_cell.angle_beta   90.00
_cell.angle_gamma   90.00
#
_symmetry.space_group_name_H-M   'P 1'
#
loop_
_entity.id
_entity.type
_entity.pdbx_description
1 polymer ?
#
loop_
_entity_poly.entity_id
_entity_poly.type
_entity_poly.pdbx_seq_one_letter_code
_entity_poly.pdbx_strand_id
1 'polypeptide(L)' 'MALKDQIFELVAPLVEKAGLVLEDVQVQTPGKNRFVTVMVDNESGLNLDQITDISRLVGEAMDSAPFMGDTPYTLEVT' A
#
# COMPACT_ATOMS: atom_id res chain seq x y z
N MET A 1 -0.20 -8.12 -16.24
CA MET A 1 -0.83 -7.84 -14.95
C MET A 1 -0.79 -6.34 -14.67
N ALA A 2 -1.88 -5.75 -14.24
CA ALA A 2 -1.92 -4.31 -13.96
C ALA A 2 -1.08 -3.98 -12.73
N LEU A 3 -0.55 -2.77 -12.67
CA LEU A 3 0.24 -2.32 -11.53
C LEU A 3 -0.54 -2.42 -10.21
N LYS A 4 -1.82 -2.08 -10.24
CA LYS A 4 -2.71 -2.21 -9.09
C LYS A 4 -2.69 -3.64 -8.53
N ASP A 5 -2.77 -4.63 -9.38
CA ASP A 5 -2.78 -6.03 -8.98
C ASP A 5 -1.44 -6.46 -8.39
N GLN A 6 -0.36 -5.99 -8.97
CA GLN A 6 0.99 -6.27 -8.46
C GLN A 6 1.18 -5.69 -7.07
N ILE A 7 0.72 -4.46 -6.86
CA ILE A 7 0.79 -3.82 -5.54
C ILE A 7 -0.10 -4.56 -4.55
N PHE A 8 -1.31 -4.93 -4.96
CA PHE A 8 -2.23 -5.68 -4.11
C PHE A 8 -1.59 -6.97 -3.61
N GLU A 9 -1.01 -7.75 -4.51
CA GLU A 9 -0.34 -9.00 -4.14
C GLU A 9 0.87 -8.78 -3.24
N LEU A 10 1.58 -7.67 -3.42
CA LEU A 10 2.73 -7.35 -2.60
C LEU A 10 2.33 -6.99 -1.18
N VAL A 11 1.28 -6.17 -1.01
CA VAL A 11 0.91 -5.63 0.30
C VAL A 11 -0.04 -6.52 1.09
N ALA A 12 -0.80 -7.39 0.43
CA ALA A 12 -1.78 -8.24 1.11
C ALA A 12 -1.17 -9.06 2.27
N PRO A 13 -0.04 -9.77 2.07
CA PRO A 13 0.57 -10.52 3.17
C PRO A 13 1.01 -9.64 4.32
N LEU A 14 1.48 -8.43 4.03
CA LEU A 14 1.94 -7.48 5.06
C LEU A 14 0.76 -7.00 5.90
N VAL A 15 -0.34 -6.69 5.26
CA VAL A 15 -1.56 -6.23 5.93
C VAL A 15 -2.12 -7.36 6.81
N GLU A 16 -2.19 -8.57 6.28
CA GLU A 16 -2.70 -9.73 7.01
C GLU A 16 -1.84 -10.05 8.23
N LYS A 17 -0.52 -9.96 8.08
CA LYS A 17 0.42 -10.19 9.19
C LYS A 17 0.21 -9.19 10.33
N ALA A 18 -0.21 -7.99 10.00
CA ALA A 18 -0.47 -6.96 11.00
C ALA A 18 -1.85 -7.12 11.66
N GLY A 19 -2.62 -8.14 11.27
CA GLY A 19 -3.96 -8.36 11.80
C GLY A 19 -5.02 -7.48 11.18
N LEU A 20 -4.72 -6.91 10.03
CA LEU A 20 -5.64 -6.02 9.31
C LEU A 20 -6.19 -6.71 8.07
N VAL A 21 -7.21 -6.11 7.48
CA VAL A 21 -7.80 -6.59 6.24
C VAL A 21 -7.49 -5.57 5.14
N LEU A 22 -6.96 -6.06 4.02
CA LEU A 22 -6.75 -5.22 2.85
C LEU A 22 -8.05 -5.13 2.06
N GLU A 23 -8.63 -3.94 2.00
CA GLU A 23 -9.89 -3.75 1.30
C GLU A 23 -9.70 -3.42 -0.18
N ASP A 24 -8.76 -2.54 -0.49
CA ASP A 24 -8.55 -2.14 -1.87
C ASP A 24 -7.19 -1.45 -2.01
N VAL A 25 -6.73 -1.38 -3.25
CA VAL A 25 -5.55 -0.62 -3.64
C VAL A 25 -5.94 0.19 -4.86
N GLN A 26 -5.64 1.48 -4.84
CA GLN A 26 -5.90 2.36 -5.96
C GLN A 26 -4.60 2.99 -6.43
N VAL A 27 -4.42 3.08 -7.74
CA VAL A 27 -3.26 3.72 -8.35
C VAL A 27 -3.76 4.79 -9.30
N GLN A 28 -3.27 6.02 -9.08
CA GLN A 28 -3.57 7.15 -9.95
C GLN A 28 -2.26 7.76 -10.41
N THR A 29 -2.24 8.24 -11.65
CA THR A 29 -1.03 8.81 -12.24
C THR A 29 -1.31 10.19 -12.82
N PRO A 30 -1.59 11.20 -11.96
CA PRO A 30 -1.76 12.56 -12.46
C PRO A 30 -0.41 13.13 -12.89
N GLY A 31 -0.31 13.49 -14.18
CA GLY A 31 0.95 14.01 -14.72
C GLY A 31 2.06 12.98 -14.66
N LYS A 32 3.20 13.38 -14.07
CA LYS A 32 4.39 12.52 -13.94
C LYS A 32 4.47 11.81 -12.61
N ASN A 33 3.58 12.12 -11.67
CA ASN A 33 3.59 11.54 -10.35
C ASN A 33 2.64 10.35 -10.26
N ARG A 34 2.93 9.46 -9.34
CA ARG A 34 2.10 8.28 -9.09
C ARG A 34 1.57 8.36 -7.66
N PHE A 35 0.25 8.20 -7.51
CA PHE A 35 -0.39 8.12 -6.21
C PHE A 35 -0.86 6.71 -5.97
N VAL A 36 -0.44 6.12 -4.86
CA VAL A 36 -0.87 4.78 -4.45
C VAL A 36 -1.63 4.90 -3.14
N THR A 37 -2.89 4.48 -3.15
CA THR A 37 -3.73 4.46 -1.95
C THR A 37 -3.99 3.02 -1.55
N VAL A 38 -3.63 2.68 -0.32
CA VAL A 38 -3.87 1.35 0.24
C VAL A 38 -4.95 1.49 1.30
N MET A 39 -6.08 0.84 1.07
CA MET A 39 -7.22 0.88 1.98
C MET A 39 -7.23 -0.37 2.85
N VAL A 40 -7.16 -0.17 4.15
CA VAL A 40 -7.16 -1.26 5.14
C VAL A 40 -8.27 -1.05 6.15
N ASP A 41 -8.66 -2.14 6.80
CA ASP A 41 -9.67 -2.10 7.85
C ASP A 41 -9.31 -3.06 8.97
N ASN A 42 -9.98 -2.92 10.11
CA ASN A 42 -9.81 -3.80 11.26
C ASN A 42 -11.16 -3.87 11.99
N GLU A 43 -11.54 -5.07 12.41
CA GLU A 43 -12.80 -5.28 13.14
C GLU A 43 -12.91 -4.41 14.39
N SER A 44 -11.81 -4.16 15.05
CA SER A 44 -11.76 -3.34 16.27
C SER A 44 -11.57 -1.84 15.98
N GLY A 45 -11.57 -1.46 14.71
CA GLY A 45 -11.22 -0.11 14.28
C GLY A 45 -9.72 0.05 14.11
N LEU A 46 -9.32 1.09 13.38
CA LEU A 46 -7.92 1.39 13.13
C LEU A 46 -7.44 2.45 14.12
N ASN A 47 -6.22 2.29 14.61
CA ASN A 47 -5.57 3.34 15.36
C ASN A 47 -4.37 3.89 14.56
N LEU A 48 -3.89 5.04 15.00
CA LEU A 48 -2.82 5.75 14.28
C LEU A 48 -1.52 4.94 14.24
N ASP A 49 -1.21 4.22 15.31
CA ASP A 49 0.02 3.42 15.39
C ASP A 49 -0.01 2.29 14.36
N GLN A 50 -1.15 1.62 14.21
CA GLN A 50 -1.31 0.56 13.21
C GLN A 50 -1.13 1.09 11.79
N ILE A 51 -1.73 2.24 11.50
CA ILE A 51 -1.61 2.86 10.17
C ILE A 51 -0.16 3.25 9.91
N THR A 52 0.54 3.81 10.90
CA THR A 52 1.93 4.21 10.76
C THR A 52 2.83 3.01 10.49
N ASP A 53 2.65 1.92 11.23
CA ASP A 53 3.43 0.70 11.05
C ASP A 53 3.22 0.09 9.67
N ILE A 54 1.97 0.01 9.23
CA ILE A 54 1.64 -0.53 7.90
C ILE A 54 2.18 0.37 6.80
N SER A 55 2.07 1.67 6.94
CA SER A 55 2.61 2.62 5.96
C SER A 55 4.11 2.40 5.76
N ARG A 56 4.84 2.21 6.84
CA ARG A 56 6.28 1.98 6.78
C ARG A 56 6.60 0.65 6.10
N LEU A 57 5.91 -0.43 6.48
CA LEU A 57 6.14 -1.76 5.89
C LEU A 57 5.81 -1.78 4.42
N VAL A 58 4.69 -1.19 4.04
CA VAL A 58 4.27 -1.12 2.65
C VAL A 58 5.25 -0.27 1.85
N GLY A 59 5.68 0.86 2.39
CA GLY A 59 6.66 1.72 1.73
C GLY A 59 7.97 1.01 1.48
N GLU A 60 8.49 0.30 2.47
CA GLU A 60 9.73 -0.47 2.33
C GLU A 60 9.59 -1.56 1.27
N ALA A 61 8.47 -2.28 1.26
CA ALA A 61 8.23 -3.34 0.29
C ALA A 61 8.13 -2.78 -1.13
N MET A 62 7.47 -1.64 -1.29
CA MET A 62 7.32 -1.00 -2.59
C MET A 62 8.64 -0.44 -3.11
N ASP A 63 9.46 0.13 -2.23
CA ASP A 63 10.78 0.64 -2.62
C ASP A 63 11.68 -0.48 -3.11
N SER A 64 11.50 -1.69 -2.62
CA SER A 64 12.27 -2.86 -3.04
C SER A 64 11.66 -3.58 -4.24
N ALA A 65 10.45 -3.22 -4.66
CA ALA A 65 9.74 -3.93 -5.72
C ALA A 65 10.23 -3.48 -7.09
N PRO A 66 10.70 -4.39 -7.95
CA PRO A 66 11.22 -4.03 -9.26
C PRO A 66 10.17 -3.42 -10.19
N PHE A 67 8.90 -3.76 -10.02
CA PHE A 67 7.84 -3.23 -10.88
C PHE A 67 7.53 -1.76 -10.62
N MET A 68 7.98 -1.20 -9.51
CA MET A 68 7.81 0.24 -9.23
C MET A 68 8.80 1.09 -10.01
N GLY A 69 9.97 0.55 -10.34
CA GLY A 69 10.99 1.26 -11.07
C GLY A 69 11.51 2.47 -10.29
N ASP A 70 11.99 3.47 -11.04
CA ASP A 70 12.53 4.70 -10.47
C ASP A 70 11.50 5.83 -10.42
N THR A 71 10.26 5.55 -10.78
CA THR A 71 9.21 6.57 -10.81
C THR A 71 8.84 7.00 -9.39
N PRO A 72 8.90 8.29 -9.07
CA PRO A 72 8.46 8.77 -7.76
C PRO A 72 6.97 8.48 -7.54
N TYR A 73 6.63 8.17 -6.29
CA TYR A 73 5.24 7.91 -5.93
C TYR A 73 4.93 8.48 -4.55
N THR A 74 3.65 8.75 -4.31
CA THR A 74 3.13 9.12 -3.00
C THR A 74 2.27 7.98 -2.50
N LEU A 75 2.56 7.52 -1.29
CA LEU A 75 1.81 6.43 -0.66
C LEU A 75 0.88 7.00 0.40
N GLU A 76 -0.38 6.58 0.35
CA GLU A 76 -1.35 6.87 1.38
C GLU A 76 -1.97 5.58 1.87
N VAL A 77 -1.99 5.37 3.18
CA VAL A 77 -2.66 4.24 3.82
C VAL A 77 -3.81 4.78 4.66
N THR A 78 -5.00 4.25 4.43
CA THR A 78 -6.21 4.79 5.05
C THR A 78 -7.21 3.69 5.43
#